data_899cfec3af47d18a9761133453c21210
#
_entry.id   899cfec3af47d18a9761133453c21210
#
_cell.length_a   1.000
_cell.length_b   1.000
_cell.length_c   1.000
_cell.angle_alpha   90.00
_cell.angle_beta   90.00
_cell.angle_gamma   90.00
#
_symmetry.space_group_name_H-M   'P 1'
#
loop_
_entity.id
_entity.type
_entity.pdbx_description
1 polymer ?
#
loop_
_entity_poly.entity_id
_entity_poly.type
_entity_poly.pdbx_seq_one_letter_code
_entity_poly.pdbx_strand_id
1 'polypeptide(L)'
;MDKPISFEGLRWEKDRDSLVDLLGQPGGRWFIARLLEICGVWPPRASDWSSERSAAIEEGARRVGIRLFRDLKMAGKEDALGELMAEYRETVAWMEETVKKKRGVCSYEGFSF
;
A
#
# COMPACT_ATOMS: atom_id res chain seq x y z
N MET A 1 -14.93 23.93 -26.08
CA MET A 1 -13.66 24.60 -25.93
C MET A 1 -12.65 23.65 -25.32
N ASP A 2 -11.58 23.40 -26.06
CA ASP A 2 -10.62 22.43 -25.60
C ASP A 2 -9.69 23.02 -24.58
N LYS A 3 -9.46 22.30 -23.51
CA LYS A 3 -8.47 22.72 -22.52
C LYS A 3 -7.10 22.45 -23.08
N PRO A 4 -6.14 23.33 -22.81
CA PRO A 4 -4.77 23.06 -23.24
C PRO A 4 -4.28 21.77 -22.59
N ILE A 5 -3.59 20.96 -23.39
CA ILE A 5 -2.99 19.74 -22.91
C ILE A 5 -1.76 20.15 -22.12
N SER A 6 -1.65 19.66 -20.87
CA SER A 6 -0.47 19.89 -20.06
C SER A 6 0.25 18.60 -19.78
N PHE A 7 1.54 18.69 -19.55
CA PHE A 7 2.35 17.54 -19.18
C PHE A 7 1.79 16.88 -17.91
N GLU A 8 1.42 17.70 -16.93
CA GLU A 8 0.89 17.19 -15.67
C GLU A 8 -0.44 16.48 -15.86
N GLY A 9 -1.29 17.00 -16.71
CA GLY A 9 -2.57 16.36 -17.01
C GLY A 9 -2.39 15.02 -17.68
N LEU A 10 -1.47 14.93 -18.65
CA LEU A 10 -1.17 13.67 -19.31
C LEU A 10 -0.57 12.66 -18.35
N ARG A 11 0.31 13.13 -17.48
CA ARG A 11 0.93 12.26 -16.48
C ARG A 11 -0.10 11.73 -15.49
N TRP A 12 -1.03 12.56 -15.06
CA TRP A 12 -2.11 12.11 -14.19
C TRP A 12 -2.99 11.06 -14.86
N GLU A 13 -3.32 11.25 -16.12
CA GLU A 13 -4.09 10.25 -16.85
C GLU A 13 -3.38 8.90 -16.90
N LYS A 14 -2.08 8.94 -17.12
CA LYS A 14 -1.27 7.73 -17.13
C LYS A 14 -1.25 7.06 -15.77
N ASP A 15 -1.07 7.84 -14.72
CA ASP A 15 -1.07 7.34 -13.34
C ASP A 15 -2.43 6.71 -13.00
N ARG A 16 -3.50 7.39 -13.34
CA ARG A 16 -4.86 6.91 -13.08
C ARG A 16 -5.11 5.58 -13.79
N ASP A 17 -4.78 5.52 -15.07
CA ASP A 17 -5.00 4.30 -15.85
C ASP A 17 -4.17 3.14 -15.30
N SER A 18 -2.94 3.41 -14.89
CA SER A 18 -2.08 2.42 -14.28
C SER A 18 -2.63 1.90 -12.95
N LEU A 19 -3.16 2.81 -12.13
CA LEU A 19 -3.79 2.42 -10.87
C LEU A 19 -5.02 1.55 -11.09
N VAL A 20 -5.84 1.91 -12.07
CA VAL A 20 -7.03 1.11 -12.41
C VAL A 20 -6.61 -0.30 -12.86
N ASP A 21 -5.59 -0.39 -13.69
CA ASP A 21 -5.07 -1.68 -14.13
C ASP A 21 -4.57 -2.52 -12.96
N LEU A 22 -3.79 -1.92 -12.07
CA LEU A 22 -3.25 -2.62 -10.90
C LEU A 22 -4.37 -3.12 -9.99
N LEU A 23 -5.39 -2.29 -9.79
CA LEU A 23 -6.52 -2.66 -8.93
C LEU A 23 -7.35 -3.79 -9.51
N GLY A 24 -7.26 -4.01 -10.82
CA GLY A 24 -7.94 -5.11 -11.49
C GLY A 24 -7.25 -6.46 -11.31
N GLN A 25 -6.06 -6.49 -10.72
CA GLN A 25 -5.26 -7.70 -10.57
C GLN A 25 -4.97 -7.98 -9.11
N PRO A 26 -5.09 -9.24 -8.66
CA PRO A 26 -4.81 -9.57 -7.25
C PRO A 26 -3.40 -9.17 -6.81
N GLY A 27 -2.40 -9.41 -7.64
CA GLY A 27 -1.03 -9.01 -7.33
C GLY A 27 -0.85 -7.51 -7.24
N GLY A 28 -1.55 -6.77 -8.09
CA GLY A 28 -1.53 -5.31 -8.05
C GLY A 28 -2.17 -4.77 -6.78
N ARG A 29 -3.31 -5.34 -6.39
CA ARG A 29 -3.98 -4.96 -5.15
C ARG A 29 -3.11 -5.23 -3.94
N TRP A 30 -2.48 -6.39 -3.89
CA TRP A 30 -1.55 -6.73 -2.82
C TRP A 30 -0.41 -5.71 -2.74
N PHE A 31 0.19 -5.38 -3.88
CA PHE A 31 1.32 -4.46 -3.94
C PHE A 31 0.95 -3.07 -3.43
N ILE A 32 -0.19 -2.57 -3.85
CA ILE A 32 -0.68 -1.26 -3.41
C ILE A 32 -0.92 -1.25 -1.91
N ALA A 33 -1.58 -2.29 -1.38
CA ALA A 33 -1.83 -2.38 0.05
C ALA A 33 -0.52 -2.46 0.83
N ARG A 34 0.44 -3.21 0.32
CA ARG A 34 1.74 -3.35 0.95
C ARG A 34 2.49 -2.02 1.00
N LEU A 35 2.41 -1.23 -0.08
CA LEU A 35 3.01 0.10 -0.11
C LEU A 35 2.38 1.03 0.92
N LEU A 36 1.06 1.01 1.04
CA LEU A 36 0.37 1.85 2.02
C LEU A 36 0.79 1.49 3.45
N GLU A 37 1.01 0.21 3.70
CA GLU A 37 1.49 -0.23 5.00
C GLU A 37 2.93 0.21 5.24
N ILE A 38 3.80 0.00 4.27
CA ILE A 38 5.22 0.39 4.38
C ILE A 38 5.35 1.89 4.62
N CYS A 39 4.52 2.67 3.96
CA CYS A 39 4.53 4.13 4.13
C CYS A 39 3.87 4.60 5.42
N GLY A 40 3.29 3.69 6.19
CA GLY A 40 2.68 4.03 7.47
C GLY A 40 1.34 4.73 7.37
N VAL A 41 0.68 4.64 6.21
CA VAL A 41 -0.61 5.31 6.00
C VAL A 41 -1.77 4.40 6.38
N TRP A 42 -1.66 3.11 6.07
CA TRP A 42 -2.73 2.18 6.38
C TRP A 42 -2.19 0.78 6.59
N PRO A 43 -2.48 0.15 7.74
CA PRO A 43 -3.14 0.79 8.88
C PRO A 43 -2.24 1.88 9.48
N PRO A 44 -2.82 2.92 10.06
CA PRO A 44 -2.03 3.96 10.70
C PRO A 44 -1.19 3.34 11.81
N ARG A 45 0.04 3.78 11.93
CA ARG A 45 0.91 3.26 12.96
C ARG A 45 1.57 4.40 13.71
N ALA A 46 1.91 4.14 14.97
CA ALA A 46 2.56 5.13 15.80
C ALA A 46 3.94 5.47 15.22
N SER A 47 4.28 6.74 15.25
CA SER A 47 5.58 7.19 14.79
C SER A 47 6.67 6.86 15.80
N ASP A 48 7.82 6.49 15.29
CA ASP A 48 9.00 6.33 16.11
C ASP A 48 9.74 7.66 16.13
N TRP A 49 9.67 8.37 17.23
CA TRP A 49 10.32 9.66 17.35
C TRP A 49 11.63 9.57 18.12
N SER A 50 12.31 8.44 18.03
CA SER A 50 13.56 8.23 18.76
C SER A 50 14.66 9.19 18.34
N SER A 51 14.58 9.74 17.12
CA SER A 51 15.53 10.75 16.66
C SER A 51 14.87 11.63 15.60
N GLU A 52 15.44 12.80 15.37
CA GLU A 52 14.97 13.69 14.31
C GLU A 52 15.09 13.03 12.94
N ARG A 53 16.14 12.24 12.76
CA ARG A 53 16.37 11.55 11.50
C ARG A 53 15.27 10.49 11.26
N SER A 54 14.94 9.72 12.26
CA SER A 54 13.86 8.72 12.15
C SER A 54 12.53 9.38 11.86
N ALA A 55 12.24 10.48 12.55
CA ALA A 55 11.01 11.23 12.33
C ALA A 55 10.95 11.78 10.90
N ALA A 56 12.05 12.30 10.37
CA ALA A 56 12.09 12.83 9.02
C ALA A 56 11.87 11.74 7.98
N ILE A 57 12.48 10.58 8.18
CA ILE A 57 12.33 9.45 7.27
C ILE A 57 10.89 8.97 7.26
N GLU A 58 10.27 8.81 8.43
CA GLU A 58 8.87 8.40 8.53
C GLU A 58 7.94 9.40 7.90
N GLU A 59 8.20 10.69 8.09
CA GLU A 59 7.38 11.74 7.50
C GLU A 59 7.48 11.72 5.98
N GLY A 60 8.68 11.51 5.44
CA GLY A 60 8.86 11.40 4.00
C GLY A 60 8.09 10.21 3.42
N ALA A 61 8.18 9.05 4.07
CA ALA A 61 7.46 7.87 3.64
C ALA A 61 5.95 8.09 3.71
N ARG A 62 5.49 8.74 4.78
CA ARG A 62 4.07 9.03 4.95
C ARG A 62 3.54 9.94 3.84
N ARG A 63 4.30 10.92 3.44
CA ARG A 63 3.89 11.84 2.37
C ARG A 63 3.70 11.11 1.05
N VAL A 64 4.58 10.17 0.74
CA VAL A 64 4.44 9.35 -0.46
C VAL A 64 3.17 8.51 -0.38
N GLY A 65 2.94 7.87 0.76
CA GLY A 65 1.75 7.04 0.96
C GLY A 65 0.46 7.85 0.92
N ILE A 66 0.45 9.04 1.48
CA ILE A 66 -0.72 9.93 1.43
C ILE A 66 -1.01 10.33 -0.01
N ARG A 67 0.02 10.58 -0.81
CA ARG A 67 -0.14 10.91 -2.22
C ARG A 67 -0.78 9.74 -2.96
N LEU A 68 -0.30 8.54 -2.73
CA LEU A 68 -0.86 7.33 -3.34
C LEU A 68 -2.32 7.15 -2.94
N PHE A 69 -2.62 7.31 -1.66
CA PHE A 69 -3.98 7.18 -1.14
C PHE A 69 -4.91 8.19 -1.82
N ARG A 70 -4.46 9.42 -1.95
CA ARG A 70 -5.23 10.47 -2.61
C ARG A 70 -5.47 10.13 -4.08
N ASP A 71 -4.44 9.65 -4.77
CA ASP A 71 -4.56 9.30 -6.18
C ASP A 71 -5.57 8.17 -6.39
N LEU A 72 -5.59 7.18 -5.47
CA LEU A 72 -6.58 6.11 -5.51
C LEU A 72 -8.00 6.64 -5.37
N LYS A 73 -8.21 7.59 -4.47
CA LYS A 73 -9.53 8.22 -4.30
C LYS A 73 -9.93 9.03 -5.53
N MET A 74 -9.00 9.77 -6.08
CA MET A 74 -9.26 10.59 -7.27
C MET A 74 -9.50 9.74 -8.51
N ALA A 75 -9.00 8.52 -8.54
CA ALA A 75 -9.28 7.60 -9.63
C ALA A 75 -10.70 7.03 -9.57
N GLY A 76 -11.47 7.41 -8.56
CA GLY A 76 -12.86 6.97 -8.42
C GLY A 76 -13.00 5.56 -7.90
N LYS A 77 -12.01 5.09 -7.15
CA LYS A 77 -11.98 3.70 -6.67
C LYS A 77 -12.05 3.62 -5.14
N GLU A 78 -12.85 4.49 -4.53
CA GLU A 78 -13.00 4.48 -3.06
C GLU A 78 -13.52 3.16 -2.53
N ASP A 79 -14.50 2.57 -3.22
CA ASP A 79 -15.05 1.28 -2.81
C ASP A 79 -14.01 0.18 -2.94
N ALA A 80 -13.21 0.25 -3.99
CA ALA A 80 -12.15 -0.72 -4.20
C ALA A 80 -11.08 -0.64 -3.11
N LEU A 81 -10.89 0.55 -2.54
CA LEU A 81 -9.91 0.72 -1.46
C LEU A 81 -10.30 -0.08 -0.22
N GLY A 82 -11.58 -0.04 0.16
CA GLY A 82 -12.06 -0.84 1.29
C GLY A 82 -11.92 -2.33 1.05
N GLU A 83 -12.27 -2.77 -0.15
CA GLU A 83 -12.13 -4.18 -0.53
C GLU A 83 -10.68 -4.62 -0.55
N LEU A 84 -9.81 -3.79 -1.09
CA LEU A 84 -8.38 -4.03 -1.15
C LEU A 84 -7.79 -4.22 0.25
N MET A 85 -8.17 -3.38 1.20
CA MET A 85 -7.64 -3.48 2.55
C MET A 85 -8.17 -4.70 3.29
N ALA A 86 -9.43 -5.05 3.06
CA ALA A 86 -10.02 -6.27 3.63
C ALA A 86 -9.31 -7.52 3.09
N GLU A 87 -9.09 -7.56 1.78
CA GLU A 87 -8.37 -8.64 1.13
C GLU A 87 -6.94 -8.77 1.67
N TYR A 88 -6.30 -7.65 1.88
CA TYR A 88 -4.94 -7.62 2.45
C TYR A 88 -4.92 -8.23 3.85
N ARG A 89 -5.85 -7.82 4.70
CA ARG A 89 -5.93 -8.34 6.08
C ARG A 89 -6.16 -9.85 6.09
N GLU A 90 -7.04 -10.32 5.23
CA GLU A 90 -7.31 -11.76 5.12
C GLU A 90 -6.07 -12.53 4.72
N THR A 91 -5.33 -12.01 3.74
CA THR A 91 -4.11 -12.64 3.27
C THR A 91 -3.06 -12.68 4.36
N VAL A 92 -2.88 -11.57 5.09
CA VAL A 92 -1.94 -11.50 6.19
C VAL A 92 -2.32 -12.47 7.31
N ALA A 93 -3.61 -12.54 7.64
CA ALA A 93 -4.09 -13.48 8.66
C ALA A 93 -3.79 -14.92 8.26
N TRP A 94 -4.00 -15.25 7.00
CA TRP A 94 -3.67 -16.58 6.49
C TRP A 94 -2.17 -16.88 6.61
N MET A 95 -1.33 -15.88 6.29
CA MET A 95 0.11 -16.04 6.42
C MET A 95 0.54 -16.29 7.87
N GLU A 96 -0.05 -15.54 8.80
CA GLU A 96 0.25 -15.72 10.21
C GLU A 96 -0.15 -17.10 10.71
N GLU A 97 -1.31 -17.57 10.31
CA GLU A 97 -1.76 -18.92 10.68
C GLU A 97 -0.85 -19.99 10.07
N THR A 98 -0.43 -19.79 8.84
CA THR A 98 0.46 -20.73 8.16
C THR A 98 1.79 -20.84 8.90
N VAL A 99 2.34 -19.71 9.34
CA VAL A 99 3.58 -19.67 10.10
C VAL A 99 3.42 -20.39 11.44
N LYS A 100 2.32 -20.14 12.13
CA LYS A 100 2.05 -20.81 13.41
C LYS A 100 1.96 -22.32 13.24
N LYS A 101 1.29 -22.80 12.23
CA LYS A 101 1.18 -24.22 11.96
C LYS A 101 2.54 -24.85 11.68
N LYS A 102 3.36 -24.19 10.88
CA LYS A 102 4.69 -24.68 10.58
C LYS A 102 5.59 -24.71 11.81
N ARG A 103 5.49 -23.70 12.66
CA ARG A 103 6.25 -23.66 13.90
C ARG A 103 5.82 -24.76 14.87
N GLY A 104 4.56 -25.11 14.85
CA GLY A 104 4.06 -26.18 15.68
C GLY A 104 4.49 -27.54 15.21
N VAL A 105 4.78 -27.71 13.93
CA VAL A 105 5.17 -28.99 13.34
C VAL A 105 6.67 -29.09 13.17
N CYS A 106 7.30 -28.03 12.67
CA CYS A 106 8.71 -28.00 12.44
C CYS A 106 9.31 -27.05 13.40
N SER A 107 10.25 -27.51 14.16
CA SER A 107 10.85 -26.69 15.15
C SER A 107 11.41 -25.42 14.56
N TYR A 108 11.83 -25.35 13.30
CA TYR A 108 12.35 -24.17 12.82
C TYR A 108 13.00 -24.26 11.54
N GLU A 109 12.87 -23.28 10.81
CA GLU A 109 13.35 -23.38 9.60
C GLU A 109 14.06 -22.34 9.10
N GLY A 110 14.88 -21.87 9.56
CA GLY A 110 15.79 -21.08 8.92
C GLY A 110 15.30 -19.94 8.16
N PHE A 111 14.39 -19.26 8.58
CA PHE A 111 14.10 -18.08 7.92
C PHE A 111 15.00 -17.04 8.43
N SER A 112 16.03 -16.80 7.77
CA SER A 112 16.82 -15.66 8.14
C SER A 112 16.73 -14.68 7.02
N PHE A 113 16.40 -13.55 7.31
CA PHE A 113 16.34 -12.47 6.36
C PHE A 113 17.38 -11.45 6.68
#